data_443fd0198619429a845775fd591d27ef
#
_entry.id   443fd0198619429a845775fd591d27ef
#
_cell.length_a   1.000
_cell.length_b   1.000
_cell.length_c   1.000
_cell.angle_alpha   90.00
_cell.angle_beta   90.00
_cell.angle_gamma   90.00
#
_symmetry.space_group_name_H-M   'P 1'
#
loop_
_entity.id
_entity.type
_entity.pdbx_description
1 polymer ?
#
loop_
_entity_poly.entity_id
_entity_poly.type
_entity_poly.pdbx_seq_one_letter_code
_entity_poly.pdbx_strand_id
1 'polypeptide(L)'
;MSYYTIKEKRGIAMFEFIKNIGKNKQLEAAIARLQMNMSNNYKDAAQADYKELMELYEELVTKGGLSDKQKSYYRKVIEDYSVKMKDYTHKDQKPYWQ
;
A
#
# COMPACT_ATOMS: atom_id res chain seq x y z
N MET A 1 -7.94 -17.89 23.38
CA MET A 1 -8.71 -18.33 22.40
C MET A 1 -9.52 -17.29 21.76
N SER A 2 -10.40 -16.65 22.44
CA SER A 2 -11.18 -15.61 21.81
C SER A 2 -10.26 -14.56 21.21
N TYR A 3 -9.12 -14.40 21.80
CA TYR A 3 -8.18 -13.43 21.31
C TYR A 3 -7.70 -13.79 19.91
N TYR A 4 -7.37 -15.03 19.68
CA TYR A 4 -6.96 -15.46 18.36
C TYR A 4 -8.10 -15.35 17.39
N THR A 5 -9.27 -15.70 17.85
CA THR A 5 -10.43 -15.65 17.00
C THR A 5 -10.68 -14.24 16.49
N ILE A 6 -10.49 -13.26 17.36
CA ILE A 6 -10.69 -11.90 16.96
C ILE A 6 -9.72 -11.50 15.88
N LYS A 7 -8.46 -11.91 16.02
CA LYS A 7 -7.48 -11.58 15.01
C LYS A 7 -7.84 -12.21 13.68
N GLU A 8 -8.25 -13.43 13.71
CA GLU A 8 -8.62 -14.09 12.48
C GLU A 8 -9.80 -13.42 11.82
N LYS A 9 -10.75 -12.99 12.63
CA LYS A 9 -11.89 -12.33 12.08
C LYS A 9 -11.52 -11.06 11.38
N ARG A 10 -10.57 -10.34 11.95
CA ARG A 10 -10.14 -9.13 11.31
C ARG A 10 -9.56 -9.41 9.95
N GLY A 11 -8.72 -10.42 9.84
CA GLY A 11 -8.14 -10.76 8.58
C GLY A 11 -9.19 -11.17 7.57
N ILE A 12 -10.16 -11.93 8.02
CA ILE A 12 -11.22 -12.36 7.13
C ILE A 12 -12.04 -11.16 6.67
N ALA A 13 -12.32 -10.25 7.59
CA ALA A 13 -13.11 -9.09 7.23
C ALA A 13 -12.42 -8.24 6.18
N MET A 14 -11.11 -8.07 6.30
CA MET A 14 -10.37 -7.31 5.30
C MET A 14 -10.45 -7.97 3.95
N PHE A 15 -10.30 -9.28 3.94
CA PHE A 15 -10.34 -10.01 2.71
C PHE A 15 -11.71 -9.87 2.04
N GLU A 16 -12.75 -9.97 2.83
CA GLU A 16 -14.09 -9.83 2.28
C GLU A 16 -14.36 -8.42 1.79
N PHE A 17 -13.81 -7.44 2.48
CA PHE A 17 -13.97 -6.06 2.06
C PHE A 17 -13.40 -5.88 0.66
N ILE A 18 -12.22 -6.41 0.42
CA ILE A 18 -11.58 -6.32 -0.89
C ILE A 18 -12.42 -7.01 -1.93
N LYS A 19 -12.98 -8.17 -1.61
CA LYS A 19 -13.82 -8.88 -2.56
C LYS A 19 -15.04 -8.06 -2.94
N ASN A 20 -15.63 -7.40 -1.95
CA ASN A 20 -16.83 -6.64 -2.20
C ASN A 20 -16.61 -5.41 -3.05
N ILE A 21 -15.47 -4.76 -2.91
CA ILE A 21 -15.24 -3.54 -3.67
C ILE A 21 -14.56 -3.80 -5.00
N GLY A 22 -14.07 -5.01 -5.18
CA GLY A 22 -13.34 -5.34 -6.40
C GLY A 22 -11.91 -4.86 -6.32
N LYS A 23 -11.07 -5.38 -7.17
CA LYS A 23 -9.67 -5.01 -7.19
C LYS A 23 -9.35 -4.29 -8.46
N ASN A 24 -8.49 -3.30 -8.37
CA ASN A 24 -7.98 -2.64 -9.55
C ASN A 24 -6.66 -3.29 -9.89
N LYS A 25 -6.58 -3.90 -11.05
CA LYS A 25 -5.41 -4.66 -11.44
C LYS A 25 -4.15 -3.83 -11.46
N GLN A 26 -4.25 -2.61 -11.94
CA GLN A 26 -3.09 -1.75 -12.03
C GLN A 26 -2.56 -1.38 -10.65
N LEU A 27 -3.46 -1.02 -9.75
CA LEU A 27 -3.04 -0.68 -8.40
C LEU A 27 -2.51 -1.89 -7.67
N GLU A 28 -3.14 -3.05 -7.86
CA GLU A 28 -2.67 -4.25 -7.21
C GLU A 28 -1.27 -4.63 -7.69
N ALA A 29 -1.01 -4.47 -8.97
CA ALA A 29 0.32 -4.77 -9.50
C ALA A 29 1.35 -3.80 -8.94
N ALA A 30 0.99 -2.54 -8.81
CA ALA A 30 1.91 -1.54 -8.27
C ALA A 30 2.21 -1.84 -6.80
N ILE A 31 1.19 -2.22 -6.05
CA ILE A 31 1.37 -2.57 -4.65
C ILE A 31 2.26 -3.80 -4.51
N ALA A 32 2.03 -4.80 -5.35
CA ALA A 32 2.83 -6.02 -5.28
C ALA A 32 4.30 -5.74 -5.55
N ARG A 33 4.56 -4.86 -6.52
CA ARG A 33 5.93 -4.50 -6.84
C ARG A 33 6.59 -3.78 -5.67
N LEU A 34 5.84 -2.87 -5.07
CA LEU A 34 6.34 -2.14 -3.91
C LEU A 34 6.67 -3.11 -2.77
N GLN A 35 5.75 -4.02 -2.49
CA GLN A 35 5.95 -4.98 -1.41
C GLN A 35 7.17 -5.84 -1.65
N MET A 36 7.37 -6.27 -2.90
CA MET A 36 8.48 -7.12 -3.22
C MET A 36 9.80 -6.38 -3.00
N ASN A 37 9.87 -5.16 -3.46
CA ASN A 37 11.10 -4.39 -3.32
C ASN A 37 11.38 -4.03 -1.87
N MET A 38 10.35 -3.79 -1.09
CA MET A 38 10.54 -3.55 0.33
C MET A 38 11.04 -4.81 1.02
N SER A 39 10.49 -5.97 0.65
CA SER A 39 10.93 -7.22 1.25
C SER A 39 12.39 -7.50 0.94
N ASN A 40 12.83 -7.12 -0.23
CA ASN A 40 14.21 -7.34 -0.64
C ASN A 40 15.13 -6.20 -0.20
N ASN A 41 14.56 -5.22 0.48
CA ASN A 41 15.33 -4.10 1.00
C ASN A 41 15.94 -3.27 -0.11
N TYR A 42 15.29 -3.19 -1.24
CA TYR A 42 15.73 -2.36 -2.35
C TYR A 42 15.08 -0.99 -2.17
N LYS A 43 15.74 -0.15 -1.41
CA LYS A 43 15.12 1.11 -0.98
C LYS A 43 14.81 2.07 -2.11
N ASP A 44 15.74 2.23 -3.01
CA ASP A 44 15.50 3.16 -4.11
C ASP A 44 14.37 2.68 -4.99
N ALA A 45 14.35 1.38 -5.28
CA ALA A 45 13.29 0.83 -6.10
C ALA A 45 11.94 0.93 -5.40
N ALA A 46 11.94 0.69 -4.09
CA ALA A 46 10.70 0.79 -3.33
C ALA A 46 10.16 2.21 -3.32
N GLN A 47 11.04 3.20 -3.19
CA GLN A 47 10.59 4.58 -3.21
C GLN A 47 10.04 4.96 -4.57
N ALA A 48 10.66 4.49 -5.63
CA ALA A 48 10.15 4.76 -6.97
C ALA A 48 8.80 4.07 -7.17
N ASP A 49 8.66 2.85 -6.64
CA ASP A 49 7.38 2.14 -6.75
C ASP A 49 6.29 2.85 -5.97
N TYR A 50 6.62 3.39 -4.82
CA TYR A 50 5.64 4.11 -4.02
C TYR A 50 5.17 5.36 -4.75
N LYS A 51 6.10 6.08 -5.34
CA LYS A 51 5.74 7.27 -6.09
C LYS A 51 4.84 6.91 -7.27
N GLU A 52 5.17 5.84 -7.96
CA GLU A 52 4.38 5.39 -9.08
C GLU A 52 2.98 4.99 -8.62
N LEU A 53 2.89 4.34 -7.46
CA LEU A 53 1.60 3.94 -6.92
C LEU A 53 0.73 5.17 -6.64
N MET A 54 1.32 6.20 -6.04
CA MET A 54 0.56 7.42 -5.76
C MET A 54 0.09 8.09 -7.04
N GLU A 55 0.96 8.15 -8.02
CA GLU A 55 0.61 8.80 -9.27
C GLU A 55 -0.49 8.05 -9.99
N LEU A 56 -0.39 6.73 -9.97
CA LEU A 56 -1.41 5.91 -10.61
C LEU A 56 -2.75 6.07 -9.91
N TYR A 57 -2.73 6.11 -8.57
CA TYR A 57 -3.95 6.29 -7.82
C TYR A 57 -4.61 7.62 -8.19
N GLU A 58 -3.83 8.69 -8.23
CA GLU A 58 -4.37 9.99 -8.54
C GLU A 58 -4.92 10.05 -9.96
N GLU A 59 -4.24 9.41 -10.87
CA GLU A 59 -4.70 9.37 -12.24
C GLU A 59 -6.04 8.66 -12.34
N LEU A 60 -6.17 7.52 -11.66
CA LEU A 60 -7.40 6.75 -11.69
C LEU A 60 -8.54 7.50 -11.03
N VAL A 61 -8.26 8.23 -9.95
CA VAL A 61 -9.28 9.02 -9.30
C VAL A 61 -9.76 10.13 -10.23
N THR A 62 -8.83 10.80 -10.88
CA THR A 62 -9.16 11.88 -11.78
C THR A 62 -10.01 11.41 -12.95
N LYS A 63 -9.70 10.23 -13.46
CA LYS A 63 -10.45 9.69 -14.60
C LYS A 63 -11.74 9.03 -14.18
N GLY A 64 -11.98 8.91 -12.91
CA GLY A 64 -13.20 8.25 -12.45
C GLY A 64 -13.14 6.74 -12.59
N GLY A 65 -11.93 6.18 -12.56
CA GLY A 65 -11.77 4.75 -12.72
C GLY A 65 -11.93 3.93 -11.45
N LEU A 66 -12.17 4.58 -10.32
CA LEU A 66 -12.33 3.89 -9.05
C LEU A 66 -13.67 4.24 -8.43
N SER A 67 -14.30 3.24 -7.81
CA SER A 67 -15.52 3.51 -7.08
C SER A 67 -15.17 4.20 -5.78
N ASP A 68 -16.15 4.73 -5.08
CA ASP A 68 -15.90 5.40 -3.81
C ASP A 68 -15.27 4.46 -2.82
N LYS A 69 -15.71 3.21 -2.79
CA LYS A 69 -15.14 2.25 -1.87
C LYS A 69 -13.71 1.91 -2.24
N GLN A 70 -13.42 1.79 -3.52
CA GLN A 70 -12.06 1.55 -3.96
C GLN A 70 -11.15 2.72 -3.61
N LYS A 71 -11.65 3.94 -3.79
CA LYS A 71 -10.86 5.11 -3.43
C LYS A 71 -10.49 5.09 -1.97
N SER A 72 -11.45 4.79 -1.11
CA SER A 72 -11.18 4.74 0.33
C SER A 72 -10.18 3.66 0.66
N TYR A 73 -10.36 2.49 0.08
CA TYR A 73 -9.50 1.37 0.38
C TYR A 73 -8.06 1.64 -0.05
N TYR A 74 -7.88 2.05 -1.29
CA TYR A 74 -6.52 2.25 -1.79
C TYR A 74 -5.86 3.46 -1.18
N ARG A 75 -6.66 4.46 -0.82
CA ARG A 75 -6.10 5.60 -0.14
C ARG A 75 -5.50 5.18 1.20
N LYS A 76 -6.20 4.30 1.90
CA LYS A 76 -5.69 3.83 3.16
C LYS A 76 -4.44 3.01 2.98
N VAL A 77 -4.38 2.19 1.96
CA VAL A 77 -3.20 1.41 1.65
C VAL A 77 -2.02 2.34 1.40
N ILE A 78 -2.24 3.39 0.62
CA ILE A 78 -1.18 4.34 0.30
C ILE A 78 -0.73 5.07 1.56
N GLU A 79 -1.65 5.43 2.42
CA GLU A 79 -1.29 6.09 3.66
C GLU A 79 -0.45 5.20 4.55
N ASP A 80 -0.78 3.92 4.60
CA ASP A 80 0.01 2.98 5.39
C ASP A 80 1.43 2.88 4.84
N TYR A 81 1.57 2.83 3.53
CA TYR A 81 2.90 2.78 2.94
C TYR A 81 3.63 4.10 3.09
N SER A 82 2.89 5.19 3.14
CA SER A 82 3.51 6.50 3.38
C SER A 82 4.26 6.51 4.70
N VAL A 83 3.65 5.94 5.72
CA VAL A 83 4.29 5.87 7.02
C VAL A 83 5.53 4.98 6.95
N LYS A 84 5.42 3.85 6.28
CA LYS A 84 6.55 2.94 6.15
C LYS A 84 7.68 3.56 5.35
N MET A 85 7.34 4.34 4.33
CA MET A 85 8.35 4.97 3.50
C MET A 85 9.09 6.05 4.27
N LYS A 86 8.44 6.69 5.20
CA LYS A 86 9.09 7.69 6.01
C LYS A 86 10.20 7.07 6.81
N ASP A 87 9.93 5.94 7.45
CA ASP A 87 10.93 5.25 8.20
C ASP A 87 12.05 4.79 7.30
N TYR A 88 11.69 4.31 6.13
CA TYR A 88 12.63 3.82 5.18
C TYR A 88 13.57 4.93 4.75
N THR A 89 13.02 6.05 4.39
CA THR A 89 13.77 7.20 3.97
C THR A 89 14.63 7.73 5.10
N HIS A 90 14.09 7.72 6.26
CA HIS A 90 14.78 8.20 7.41
C HIS A 90 16.03 7.39 7.65
N LYS A 91 15.96 6.10 7.52
CA LYS A 91 17.10 5.28 7.67
C LYS A 91 18.15 5.59 6.67
N ASP A 92 17.74 5.83 5.45
CA ASP A 92 18.66 6.16 4.45
C ASP A 92 19.39 7.42 4.75
N GLN A 93 18.70 8.36 5.29
CA GLN A 93 19.28 9.60 5.50
C GLN A 93 20.15 9.66 6.68
N LYS A 94 20.02 8.70 7.50
CA LYS A 94 20.80 8.76 8.56
C LYS A 94 22.15 8.74 8.14
N PRO A 95 22.74 9.56 8.08
CA PRO A 95 23.96 9.62 7.50
C PRO A 95 24.92 9.44 8.47
N TYR A 96 24.70 9.19 9.36
CA TYR A 96 25.52 8.94 10.25
C TYR A 96 26.79 8.99 9.91
N TRP A 97 26.80 8.94 8.96
CA TRP A 97 27.95 8.94 8.51
C TRP A 97 28.33 10.31 8.54
N GLN A 98 27.73 10.96 8.84
CA GLN A 98 28.04 12.20 8.73
C GLN A 98 28.27 12.65 9.77
#